data_9d91331f3799f19be0f5b155cdf07903
#
_entry.id   9d91331f3799f19be0f5b155cdf07903
#
_cell.length_a   1.000
_cell.length_b   1.000
_cell.length_c   1.000
_cell.angle_alpha   90.00
_cell.angle_beta   90.00
_cell.angle_gamma   90.00
#
_symmetry.space_group_name_H-M   'P 1'
#
loop_
_entity.id
_entity.type
_entity.pdbx_description
1 polymer ?
#
loop_
_entity_poly.entity_id
_entity_poly.type
_entity_poly.pdbx_seq_one_letter_code
_entity_poly.pdbx_strand_id
1 'polypeptide(L)'
;IVDFMRSYSSDPVADFRELYRRLIFTILVSNKDDHLKNHGFLYVGAGQWRLSPVFDVNPAPDRNPHLETAILEGGAHDRSINLALEACAFFEIPAAEAREMIRATARRISDGWREALRQVGVSGGMARDYEPAFMSDQMEEALAV
;
A
#
# COMPACT_ATOMS: atom_id res chain seq x y z
N ILE A 1 -5.03 3.34 -13.48
CA ILE A 1 -4.84 4.44 -12.50
C ILE A 1 -3.63 5.29 -12.87
N VAL A 2 -2.45 4.70 -13.01
CA VAL A 2 -1.19 5.43 -13.30
C VAL A 2 -1.29 6.27 -14.57
N ASP A 3 -1.82 5.72 -15.67
CA ASP A 3 -1.97 6.47 -16.94
C ASP A 3 -2.95 7.64 -16.81
N PHE A 4 -4.00 7.48 -16.03
CA PHE A 4 -4.91 8.59 -15.72
C PHE A 4 -4.18 9.70 -14.95
N MET A 5 -3.40 9.35 -13.93
CA MET A 5 -2.61 10.34 -13.17
C MET A 5 -1.57 11.03 -14.05
N ARG A 6 -0.89 10.29 -14.93
CA ARG A 6 0.09 10.85 -15.87
C ARG A 6 -0.53 11.90 -16.79
N SER A 7 -1.78 11.67 -17.21
CA SER A 7 -2.47 12.55 -18.16
C SER A 7 -3.21 13.71 -17.51
N TYR A 8 -3.72 13.52 -16.30
CA TYR A 8 -4.69 14.45 -15.71
C TYR A 8 -4.33 14.94 -14.31
N SER A 9 -3.30 14.41 -13.64
CA SER A 9 -2.92 14.93 -12.33
C SER A 9 -2.25 16.30 -12.44
N SER A 10 -2.59 17.20 -11.52
CA SER A 10 -1.91 18.50 -11.36
C SER A 10 -0.51 18.35 -10.73
N ASP A 11 -0.22 17.21 -10.09
CA ASP A 11 1.07 16.87 -9.52
C ASP A 11 1.29 15.33 -9.62
N PRO A 12 1.60 14.82 -10.82
CA PRO A 12 1.72 13.39 -11.03
C PRO A 12 2.82 12.75 -10.20
N VAL A 13 3.92 13.47 -9.95
CA VAL A 13 5.05 12.97 -9.16
C VAL A 13 4.64 12.68 -7.72
N ALA A 14 3.92 13.60 -7.09
CA ALA A 14 3.41 13.40 -5.73
C ALA A 14 2.35 12.29 -5.69
N ASP A 15 1.44 12.25 -6.67
CA ASP A 15 0.37 11.25 -6.72
C ASP A 15 0.93 9.83 -7.00
N PHE A 16 1.97 9.69 -7.82
CA PHE A 16 2.65 8.41 -8.04
C PHE A 16 3.28 7.89 -6.75
N ARG A 17 4.02 8.75 -6.04
CA ARG A 17 4.64 8.36 -4.76
C ARG A 17 3.60 7.99 -3.72
N GLU A 18 2.49 8.71 -3.67
CA GLU A 18 1.40 8.40 -2.74
C GLU A 18 0.72 7.08 -3.09
N LEU A 19 0.38 6.84 -4.37
CA LEU A 19 -0.22 5.56 -4.79
C LEU A 19 0.73 4.39 -4.55
N TYR A 20 2.01 4.55 -4.83
CA TYR A 20 3.02 3.53 -4.56
C TYR A 20 3.15 3.23 -3.06
N ARG A 21 3.09 4.26 -2.21
CA ARG A 21 3.08 4.08 -0.75
C ARG A 21 1.84 3.31 -0.28
N ARG A 22 0.68 3.56 -0.87
CA ARG A 22 -0.55 2.80 -0.58
C ARG A 22 -0.42 1.34 -0.98
N LEU A 23 0.16 1.05 -2.15
CA LEU A 23 0.45 -0.31 -2.58
C LEU A 23 1.32 -1.06 -1.56
N ILE A 24 2.44 -0.44 -1.14
CA ILE A 24 3.31 -1.01 -0.10
C ILE A 24 2.52 -1.25 1.19
N PHE A 25 1.74 -0.26 1.64
CA PHE A 25 0.96 -0.35 2.87
C PHE A 25 -0.06 -1.49 2.79
N THR A 26 -0.82 -1.59 1.71
CA THR A 26 -1.80 -2.66 1.43
C THR A 26 -1.16 -4.05 1.56
N ILE A 27 0.03 -4.24 0.98
CA ILE A 27 0.78 -5.48 1.09
C ILE A 27 1.15 -5.78 2.55
N LEU A 28 1.68 -4.79 3.26
CA LEU A 28 2.25 -4.96 4.60
C LEU A 28 1.20 -5.14 5.71
N VAL A 29 -0.02 -4.64 5.52
CA VAL A 29 -1.13 -4.85 6.47
C VAL A 29 -2.09 -5.95 6.03
N SER A 30 -1.75 -6.69 4.99
CA SER A 30 -2.55 -7.79 4.45
C SER A 30 -3.96 -7.37 4.00
N ASN A 31 -4.14 -6.10 3.56
CA ASN A 31 -5.40 -5.66 3.01
C ASN A 31 -5.70 -6.43 1.72
N LYS A 32 -6.76 -7.22 1.71
CA LYS A 32 -7.13 -8.07 0.57
C LYS A 32 -8.09 -7.38 -0.38
N ASP A 33 -8.94 -6.53 0.16
CA ASP A 33 -10.02 -5.86 -0.55
C ASP A 33 -9.53 -4.56 -1.21
N ASP A 34 -8.34 -4.62 -1.83
CA ASP A 34 -7.78 -3.49 -2.57
C ASP A 34 -8.22 -3.53 -4.03
N HIS A 35 -9.49 -3.21 -4.26
CA HIS A 35 -10.03 -3.11 -5.61
C HIS A 35 -10.03 -1.66 -6.13
N LEU A 36 -10.15 -1.49 -7.45
CA LEU A 36 -10.07 -0.18 -8.11
C LEU A 36 -11.05 0.87 -7.57
N LYS A 37 -12.18 0.46 -6.98
CA LYS A 37 -13.16 1.39 -6.39
C LYS A 37 -12.68 2.06 -5.09
N ASN A 38 -11.60 1.52 -4.47
CA ASN A 38 -10.98 2.10 -3.27
C ASN A 38 -9.95 3.18 -3.61
N HIS A 39 -9.86 3.56 -4.89
CA HIS A 39 -9.01 4.64 -5.38
C HIS A 39 -9.87 5.72 -6.03
N GLY A 40 -9.86 6.91 -5.47
CA GLY A 40 -10.63 8.05 -5.96
C GLY A 40 -9.74 9.20 -6.44
N PHE A 41 -10.36 10.10 -7.19
CA PHE A 41 -9.71 11.33 -7.64
C PHE A 41 -10.60 12.53 -7.31
N LEU A 42 -9.98 13.63 -6.92
CA LEU A 42 -10.63 14.91 -6.64
C LEU A 42 -10.33 15.87 -7.79
N TYR A 43 -11.35 16.45 -8.36
CA TYR A 43 -11.21 17.51 -9.34
C TYR A 43 -10.70 18.80 -8.69
N VAL A 44 -9.59 19.33 -9.19
CA VAL A 44 -8.96 20.54 -8.63
C VAL A 44 -9.04 21.75 -9.56
N GLY A 45 -9.81 21.67 -10.64
CA GLY A 45 -10.02 22.74 -11.60
C GLY A 45 -9.17 22.59 -12.87
N ALA A 46 -9.48 23.40 -13.89
CA ALA A 46 -8.75 23.44 -15.16
C ALA A 46 -8.55 22.09 -15.86
N GLY A 47 -9.48 21.14 -15.69
CA GLY A 47 -9.37 19.80 -16.24
C GLY A 47 -8.40 18.87 -15.49
N GLN A 48 -7.90 19.30 -14.32
CA GLN A 48 -6.92 18.57 -13.54
C GLN A 48 -7.51 17.91 -12.30
N TRP A 49 -6.84 16.86 -11.85
CA TRP A 49 -7.26 16.01 -10.74
C TRP A 49 -6.10 15.76 -9.78
N ARG A 50 -6.41 15.33 -8.59
CA ARG A 50 -5.45 14.81 -7.59
C ARG A 50 -5.96 13.48 -7.05
N LEU A 51 -5.04 12.60 -6.70
CA LEU A 51 -5.38 11.40 -5.96
C LEU A 51 -6.11 11.78 -4.66
N SER A 52 -7.27 11.17 -4.39
CA SER A 52 -8.04 11.44 -3.17
C SER A 52 -7.27 11.00 -1.92
N PRO A 53 -7.62 11.49 -0.72
CA PRO A 53 -7.19 10.83 0.51
C PRO A 53 -7.50 9.33 0.47
N VAL A 54 -6.68 8.53 1.17
CA VAL A 54 -6.87 7.09 1.28
C VAL A 54 -8.15 6.78 2.06
N PHE A 55 -8.87 5.75 1.64
CA PHE A 55 -10.05 5.23 2.34
C PHE A 55 -10.15 3.73 2.13
N ASP A 56 -10.90 3.06 3.01
CA ASP A 56 -11.22 1.64 2.95
C ASP A 56 -9.99 0.71 2.90
N VAL A 57 -8.99 1.01 3.73
CA VAL A 57 -7.82 0.14 3.89
C VAL A 57 -7.88 -0.53 5.26
N ASN A 58 -8.14 -1.84 5.25
CA ASN A 58 -8.40 -2.62 6.44
C ASN A 58 -7.34 -3.72 6.63
N PRO A 59 -6.62 -3.75 7.77
CA PRO A 59 -5.75 -4.89 8.08
C PRO A 59 -6.56 -6.18 8.14
N ALA A 60 -6.09 -7.23 7.47
CA ALA A 60 -6.74 -8.54 7.51
C ALA A 60 -5.80 -9.59 8.14
N PRO A 61 -6.18 -10.22 9.27
CA PRO A 61 -5.36 -11.20 9.95
C PRO A 61 -5.33 -12.57 9.24
N ASP A 62 -5.89 -12.66 8.05
CA ASP A 62 -5.93 -13.85 7.24
C ASP A 62 -4.60 -14.05 6.48
N ARG A 63 -4.13 -15.29 6.41
CA ARG A 63 -2.86 -15.67 5.77
C ARG A 63 -2.94 -15.87 4.26
N ASN A 64 -4.09 -15.63 3.62
CA ASN A 64 -4.20 -15.77 2.17
C ASN A 64 -3.48 -14.63 1.45
N PRO A 65 -2.47 -14.89 0.59
CA PRO A 65 -1.61 -13.87 -0.01
C PRO A 65 -2.18 -13.19 -1.26
N HIS A 66 -3.47 -13.35 -1.60
CA HIS A 66 -4.05 -12.80 -2.81
C HIS A 66 -4.58 -11.38 -2.61
N LEU A 67 -4.33 -10.51 -3.59
CA LEU A 67 -4.93 -9.19 -3.74
C LEU A 67 -6.06 -9.24 -4.76
N GLU A 68 -7.10 -8.41 -4.59
CA GLU A 68 -8.15 -8.25 -5.60
C GLU A 68 -7.62 -7.57 -6.86
N THR A 69 -6.69 -6.63 -6.73
CA THR A 69 -6.05 -5.95 -7.86
C THR A 69 -4.63 -6.49 -8.08
N ALA A 70 -4.33 -6.91 -9.31
CA ALA A 70 -2.98 -7.31 -9.67
C ALA A 70 -2.00 -6.12 -9.61
N ILE A 71 -0.80 -6.34 -9.09
CA ILE A 71 0.25 -5.32 -8.98
C ILE A 71 0.81 -4.98 -10.37
N LEU A 72 0.99 -5.99 -11.22
CA LEU A 72 1.49 -5.86 -12.59
C LEU A 72 0.41 -6.26 -13.60
N GLU A 73 0.39 -5.61 -14.75
CA GLU A 73 -0.53 -5.92 -15.84
C GLU A 73 -0.31 -7.37 -16.32
N GLY A 74 -1.38 -8.17 -16.34
CA GLY A 74 -1.31 -9.59 -16.67
C GLY A 74 -0.58 -10.46 -15.64
N GLY A 75 -0.23 -9.91 -14.49
CA GLY A 75 0.49 -10.59 -13.41
C GLY A 75 -0.41 -11.37 -12.46
N ALA A 76 0.22 -12.11 -11.57
CA ALA A 76 -0.44 -12.80 -10.47
C ALA A 76 -1.00 -11.77 -9.47
N HIS A 77 -2.08 -12.18 -8.77
CA HIS A 77 -2.69 -11.41 -7.68
C HIS A 77 -1.95 -11.66 -6.35
N ASP A 78 -0.65 -11.90 -6.43
CA ASP A 78 0.17 -12.19 -5.26
C ASP A 78 0.47 -10.92 -4.49
N ARG A 79 0.29 -10.99 -3.19
CA ARG A 79 0.71 -9.97 -2.24
C ARG A 79 2.23 -10.08 -2.05
N SER A 80 3.01 -9.28 -2.78
CA SER A 80 4.46 -9.41 -2.82
C SER A 80 5.18 -8.07 -2.84
N ILE A 81 6.11 -7.89 -1.91
CA ILE A 81 7.03 -6.75 -1.87
C ILE A 81 7.98 -6.77 -3.07
N ASN A 82 8.39 -7.95 -3.54
CA ASN A 82 9.24 -8.07 -4.71
C ASN A 82 8.51 -7.57 -5.98
N LEU A 83 7.21 -7.94 -6.14
CA LEU A 83 6.39 -7.40 -7.24
C LEU A 83 6.18 -5.89 -7.12
N ALA A 84 5.99 -5.37 -5.91
CA ALA A 84 5.93 -3.92 -5.71
C ALA A 84 7.24 -3.24 -6.13
N LEU A 85 8.39 -3.84 -5.80
CA LEU A 85 9.69 -3.32 -6.22
C LEU A 85 9.88 -3.36 -7.74
N GLU A 86 9.45 -4.43 -8.41
CA GLU A 86 9.47 -4.52 -9.88
C GLU A 86 8.55 -3.46 -10.51
N ALA A 87 7.41 -3.19 -9.89
CA ALA A 87 6.43 -2.22 -10.37
C ALA A 87 6.87 -0.76 -10.23
N CYS A 88 7.93 -0.44 -9.47
CA CYS A 88 8.30 0.95 -9.16
C CYS A 88 8.52 1.83 -10.40
N ALA A 89 8.99 1.23 -11.51
CA ALA A 89 9.18 1.94 -12.76
C ALA A 89 7.89 2.47 -13.39
N PHE A 90 6.74 1.79 -13.19
CA PHE A 90 5.43 2.26 -13.65
C PHE A 90 5.02 3.55 -12.95
N PHE A 91 5.46 3.73 -11.70
CA PHE A 91 5.24 4.92 -10.89
C PHE A 91 6.33 5.99 -11.07
N GLU A 92 7.24 5.79 -12.04
CA GLU A 92 8.37 6.69 -12.28
C GLU A 92 9.25 6.91 -11.04
N ILE A 93 9.34 5.87 -10.18
CA ILE A 93 10.14 5.88 -8.95
C ILE A 93 11.43 5.10 -9.17
N PRO A 94 12.61 5.70 -8.94
CA PRO A 94 13.87 4.98 -9.00
C PRO A 94 13.92 3.82 -8.01
N ALA A 95 14.52 2.70 -8.39
CA ALA A 95 14.57 1.49 -7.55
C ALA A 95 15.21 1.72 -6.16
N ALA A 96 16.18 2.62 -6.05
CA ALA A 96 16.79 2.99 -4.78
C ALA A 96 15.79 3.70 -3.86
N GLU A 97 14.99 4.64 -4.40
CA GLU A 97 13.93 5.33 -3.69
C GLU A 97 12.81 4.36 -3.29
N ALA A 98 12.43 3.45 -4.20
CA ALA A 98 11.42 2.42 -3.92
C ALA A 98 11.81 1.53 -2.73
N ARG A 99 13.07 1.08 -2.68
CA ARG A 99 13.60 0.31 -1.53
C ARG A 99 13.51 1.09 -0.23
N GLU A 100 13.86 2.37 -0.24
CA GLU A 100 13.77 3.21 0.96
C GLU A 100 12.32 3.41 1.40
N MET A 101 11.40 3.65 0.46
CA MET A 101 9.96 3.75 0.76
C MET A 101 9.41 2.47 1.37
N ILE A 102 9.78 1.29 0.84
CA ILE A 102 9.38 -0.01 1.37
C ILE A 102 9.89 -0.16 2.80
N ARG A 103 11.19 0.02 3.02
CA ARG A 103 11.83 -0.11 4.33
C ARG A 103 11.26 0.85 5.36
N ALA A 104 11.09 2.13 4.99
CA ALA A 104 10.55 3.15 5.89
C ALA A 104 9.10 2.83 6.30
N THR A 105 8.28 2.38 5.34
CA THR A 105 6.89 1.99 5.61
C THR A 105 6.83 0.75 6.51
N ALA A 106 7.65 -0.27 6.24
CA ALA A 106 7.72 -1.49 7.04
C ALA A 106 8.12 -1.19 8.50
N ARG A 107 9.16 -0.38 8.71
CA ARG A 107 9.58 0.03 10.06
C ARG A 107 8.45 0.76 10.80
N ARG A 108 7.82 1.73 10.15
CA ARG A 108 6.75 2.51 10.76
C ARG A 108 5.56 1.63 11.19
N ILE A 109 5.19 0.64 10.37
CA ILE A 109 4.12 -0.30 10.71
C ILE A 109 4.59 -1.22 11.85
N SER A 110 5.75 -1.87 11.70
CA SER A 110 6.30 -2.81 12.68
C SER A 110 6.41 -2.19 14.08
N ASP A 111 6.88 -0.95 14.16
CA ASP A 111 7.07 -0.24 15.43
C ASP A 111 5.75 0.28 16.03
N GLY A 112 4.75 0.60 15.19
CA GLY A 112 3.59 1.38 15.59
C GLY A 112 2.25 0.67 15.65
N TRP A 113 2.07 -0.50 15.03
CA TRP A 113 0.75 -1.11 14.86
C TRP A 113 0.05 -1.45 16.18
N ARG A 114 0.78 -1.89 17.21
CA ARG A 114 0.19 -2.22 18.52
C ARG A 114 -0.36 -0.98 19.22
N GLU A 115 0.38 0.13 19.14
CA GLU A 115 -0.06 1.40 19.67
C GLU A 115 -1.27 1.93 18.90
N ALA A 116 -1.26 1.86 17.58
CA ALA A 116 -2.38 2.27 16.74
C ALA A 116 -3.67 1.49 17.07
N LEU A 117 -3.59 0.18 17.24
CA LEU A 117 -4.73 -0.64 17.67
C LEU A 117 -5.25 -0.21 19.05
N ARG A 118 -4.35 0.05 20.00
CA ARG A 118 -4.71 0.48 21.36
C ARG A 118 -5.44 1.82 21.37
N GLN A 119 -5.02 2.77 20.51
CA GLN A 119 -5.66 4.09 20.38
C GLN A 119 -7.11 4.00 19.90
N VAL A 120 -7.46 2.97 19.13
CA VAL A 120 -8.84 2.71 18.66
C VAL A 120 -9.58 1.69 19.55
N GLY A 121 -9.04 1.39 20.74
CA GLY A 121 -9.69 0.51 21.72
C GLY A 121 -9.48 -0.99 21.52
N VAL A 122 -8.63 -1.39 20.59
CA VAL A 122 -8.32 -2.81 20.33
C VAL A 122 -7.12 -3.23 21.18
N SER A 123 -7.33 -4.18 22.10
CA SER A 123 -6.30 -4.64 23.03
C SER A 123 -6.47 -6.12 23.38
N GLY A 124 -5.54 -6.69 24.17
CA GLY A 124 -5.63 -8.05 24.71
C GLY A 124 -5.72 -9.12 23.62
N GLY A 125 -6.73 -9.98 23.72
CA GLY A 125 -6.96 -11.09 22.76
C GLY A 125 -7.16 -10.59 21.34
N MET A 126 -8.01 -9.59 21.15
CA MET A 126 -8.32 -9.03 19.84
C MET A 126 -7.08 -8.47 19.15
N ALA A 127 -6.17 -7.80 19.89
CA ALA A 127 -4.92 -7.32 19.29
C ALA A 127 -4.01 -8.48 18.83
N ARG A 128 -4.01 -9.61 19.56
CA ARG A 128 -3.29 -10.81 19.13
C ARG A 128 -3.89 -11.45 17.87
N ASP A 129 -5.21 -11.40 17.74
CA ASP A 129 -5.89 -11.92 16.55
C ASP A 129 -5.52 -11.12 15.29
N TYR A 130 -5.19 -9.84 15.43
CA TYR A 130 -4.71 -8.98 14.33
C TYR A 130 -3.21 -9.09 14.06
N GLU A 131 -2.42 -9.68 14.94
CA GLU A 131 -0.96 -9.79 14.77
C GLU A 131 -0.54 -10.37 13.41
N PRO A 132 -1.19 -11.44 12.86
CA PRO A 132 -0.83 -11.96 11.55
C PRO A 132 -0.97 -10.97 10.38
N ALA A 133 -1.79 -9.93 10.52
CA ALA A 133 -1.91 -8.88 9.51
C ALA A 133 -0.63 -8.04 9.38
N PHE A 134 0.13 -7.89 10.47
CA PHE A 134 1.30 -7.03 10.57
C PHE A 134 2.63 -7.78 10.64
N MET A 135 2.59 -9.09 10.98
CA MET A 135 3.75 -9.96 11.14
C MET A 135 3.70 -11.06 10.10
N SER A 136 3.94 -10.70 8.85
CA SER A 136 3.91 -11.62 7.69
C SER A 136 5.29 -11.74 7.06
N ASP A 137 5.48 -12.77 6.23
CA ASP A 137 6.70 -12.96 5.43
C ASP A 137 7.03 -11.70 4.61
N GLN A 138 5.99 -11.01 4.11
CA GLN A 138 6.16 -9.76 3.36
C GLN A 138 6.70 -8.60 4.22
N MET A 139 6.36 -8.58 5.51
CA MET A 139 6.95 -7.63 6.45
C MET A 139 8.44 -7.93 6.67
N GLU A 140 8.80 -9.19 6.83
CA GLU A 140 10.21 -9.60 6.99
C GLU A 140 11.03 -9.25 5.74
N GLU A 141 10.50 -9.57 4.54
CA GLU A 141 11.12 -9.18 3.27
C GLU A 141 11.31 -7.66 3.17
N ALA A 142 10.28 -6.88 3.50
CA ALA A 142 10.32 -5.43 3.42
C ALA A 142 11.34 -4.78 4.37
N LEU A 143 11.57 -5.38 5.53
CA LEU A 143 12.58 -4.92 6.49
C LEU A 143 14.00 -5.25 6.02
N ALA A 144 14.16 -6.29 5.20
CA ALA A 144 15.44 -6.77 4.68
C ALA A 144 15.86 -6.13 3.35
N VAL A 145 14.96 -5.45 2.63
CA VAL A 145 15.18 -4.82 1.30
C VAL A 145 16.30 -3.76 1.28
#